data_683aa3b6b22aa5effa8ef36c089331fd
#
_entry.id   683aa3b6b22aa5effa8ef36c089331fd
#
_cell.length_a   1.000
_cell.length_b   1.000
_cell.length_c   1.000
_cell.angle_alpha   90.00
_cell.angle_beta   90.00
_cell.angle_gamma   90.00
#
_symmetry.space_group_name_H-M   'P 1'
#
loop_
_entity.id
_entity.type
_entity.pdbx_description
1 polymer ?
#
loop_
_entity_poly.entity_id
_entity_poly.type
_entity_poly.pdbx_seq_one_letter_code
_entity_poly.pdbx_strand_id
1 'polypeptide(L)'
;NSDTQKDSNTAETEQKPGSEQTEQPAQEAKRVEPLPETLDVNALTDATVAASFGAEDISEKDGKTEITLTVYDYDVYDIVDISLLAVGDTIVVDGKDMVVASREDKDGFVTINGGLEQGGVDLTSDDSGVYYAVGMDDAKSYHELGKITVPVAEGFVLTDNSDPEHPDETYATSDLAKLAGEGVGFTANNTLATIEHGELTVLARSYTP
;
A
#
# COMPACT_ATOMS: atom_id res chain seq x y z
N ASN A 1 -95.19 23.63 4.45
CA ASN A 1 -95.27 22.37 5.15
C ASN A 1 -93.88 21.74 5.05
N SER A 2 -93.06 21.90 6.07
CA SER A 2 -92.81 20.90 7.13
C SER A 2 -92.11 19.66 6.56
N ASP A 3 -91.06 19.15 7.01
CA ASP A 3 -90.42 19.05 8.31
C ASP A 3 -89.05 18.53 8.09
N THR A 4 -88.08 19.04 8.78
CA THR A 4 -87.28 18.52 9.90
C THR A 4 -86.92 17.02 9.89
N GLN A 5 -85.68 16.76 9.91
CA GLN A 5 -84.90 15.97 10.89
C GLN A 5 -83.59 15.60 10.28
N LYS A 6 -82.44 16.04 10.81
CA LYS A 6 -81.69 15.59 11.99
C LYS A 6 -81.30 14.12 11.88
N ASP A 7 -80.06 13.83 11.70
CA ASP A 7 -79.11 13.35 12.66
C ASP A 7 -77.98 12.60 12.04
N SER A 8 -76.91 12.81 12.64
CA SER A 8 -75.85 11.96 13.20
C SER A 8 -74.65 11.78 12.35
N ASN A 9 -73.71 12.56 12.75
CA ASN A 9 -72.30 12.43 12.78
C ASN A 9 -71.87 11.04 13.27
N THR A 10 -71.11 10.32 12.49
CA THR A 10 -70.17 9.29 12.99
C THR A 10 -68.88 9.44 12.26
N ALA A 11 -67.95 10.05 12.96
CA ALA A 11 -66.58 10.10 12.55
C ALA A 11 -65.92 8.70 12.73
N GLU A 12 -65.65 8.04 11.63
CA GLU A 12 -64.77 6.88 11.62
C GLU A 12 -63.37 7.36 11.54
N THR A 13 -62.66 7.17 12.65
CA THR A 13 -61.22 7.38 12.77
C THR A 13 -60.52 6.21 12.10
N GLU A 14 -60.06 6.39 10.87
CA GLU A 14 -59.13 5.46 10.27
C GLU A 14 -57.77 5.55 10.98
N GLN A 15 -57.50 4.57 11.80
CA GLN A 15 -56.15 4.29 12.33
C GLN A 15 -55.24 3.83 11.18
N LYS A 16 -54.34 4.70 10.81
CA LYS A 16 -53.19 4.37 9.96
C LYS A 16 -52.33 3.35 10.69
N PRO A 17 -51.99 2.19 10.09
CA PRO A 17 -51.07 1.26 10.71
C PRO A 17 -49.70 1.94 10.81
N GLY A 18 -49.15 2.01 12.01
CA GLY A 18 -47.80 2.47 12.24
C GLY A 18 -46.82 1.56 11.51
N SER A 19 -45.99 2.18 10.68
CA SER A 19 -44.80 1.52 10.14
C SER A 19 -43.90 1.26 11.32
N GLU A 20 -43.84 0.02 11.77
CA GLU A 20 -42.72 -0.48 12.58
C GLU A 20 -41.47 -0.38 11.72
N GLN A 21 -40.73 0.71 11.88
CA GLN A 21 -39.33 0.74 11.50
C GLN A 21 -38.64 -0.23 12.41
N THR A 22 -38.35 -1.40 11.86
CA THR A 22 -37.38 -2.33 12.46
C THR A 22 -36.06 -1.59 12.45
N GLU A 23 -35.67 -1.02 13.59
CA GLU A 23 -34.31 -0.52 13.79
C GLU A 23 -33.38 -1.74 13.61
N GLN A 24 -32.72 -1.77 12.46
CA GLN A 24 -31.63 -2.68 12.22
C GLN A 24 -30.54 -2.32 13.24
N PRO A 25 -30.03 -3.27 14.03
CA PRO A 25 -28.98 -2.94 15.01
C PRO A 25 -27.84 -2.25 14.29
N ALA A 26 -27.43 -1.10 14.81
CA ALA A 26 -26.27 -0.37 14.30
C ALA A 26 -25.07 -1.33 14.30
N GLN A 27 -24.58 -1.66 13.13
CA GLN A 27 -23.39 -2.48 12.98
C GLN A 27 -22.25 -1.69 13.60
N GLU A 28 -21.55 -2.29 14.59
CA GLU A 28 -20.40 -1.63 15.20
C GLU A 28 -19.36 -1.32 14.11
N ALA A 29 -18.87 -0.09 14.11
CA ALA A 29 -17.86 0.37 13.16
C ALA A 29 -16.61 -0.51 13.29
N LYS A 30 -16.16 -1.05 12.16
CA LYS A 30 -14.94 -1.84 12.10
C LYS A 30 -13.71 -0.94 12.08
N ARG A 31 -12.59 -1.50 12.55
CA ARG A 31 -11.26 -0.93 12.39
C ARG A 31 -10.40 -1.89 11.60
N VAL A 32 -9.95 -1.47 10.44
CA VAL A 32 -9.07 -2.25 9.57
C VAL A 32 -7.65 -1.74 9.72
N GLU A 33 -6.76 -2.62 10.11
CA GLU A 33 -5.34 -2.37 10.25
C GLU A 33 -4.56 -3.08 9.15
N PRO A 34 -3.37 -2.59 8.79
CA PRO A 34 -2.46 -3.36 7.96
C PRO A 34 -2.15 -4.71 8.58
N LEU A 35 -1.88 -5.71 7.75
CA LEU A 35 -1.34 -6.98 8.21
C LEU A 35 -0.01 -6.74 8.93
N PRO A 36 0.34 -7.57 9.93
CA PRO A 36 1.61 -7.43 10.64
C PRO A 36 2.80 -7.52 9.69
N GLU A 37 3.82 -6.68 9.94
CA GLU A 37 5.09 -6.76 9.24
C GLU A 37 5.75 -8.11 9.47
N THR A 38 6.11 -8.80 8.38
CA THR A 38 6.73 -10.12 8.42
C THR A 38 8.22 -10.09 8.12
N LEU A 39 8.73 -8.97 7.57
CA LEU A 39 10.13 -8.82 7.23
C LEU A 39 10.93 -8.35 8.44
N ASP A 40 11.87 -9.18 8.91
CA ASP A 40 12.83 -8.80 9.94
C ASP A 40 14.16 -8.43 9.28
N VAL A 41 14.45 -7.15 9.23
CA VAL A 41 15.66 -6.60 8.63
C VAL A 41 16.94 -7.12 9.33
N ASN A 42 16.86 -7.41 10.62
CA ASN A 42 18.01 -7.89 11.39
C ASN A 42 18.30 -9.39 11.17
N ALA A 43 17.36 -10.11 10.60
CA ALA A 43 17.46 -11.54 10.29
C ALA A 43 17.35 -11.82 8.78
N LEU A 44 17.59 -10.83 7.94
CA LEU A 44 17.44 -10.92 6.50
C LEU A 44 18.59 -11.70 5.87
N THR A 45 18.31 -12.90 5.38
CA THR A 45 19.30 -13.78 4.72
C THR A 45 18.89 -14.17 3.31
N ASP A 46 17.59 -14.34 3.05
CA ASP A 46 17.04 -14.74 1.76
C ASP A 46 15.74 -14.01 1.53
N ALA A 47 15.78 -12.95 0.72
CA ALA A 47 14.60 -12.18 0.34
C ALA A 47 14.91 -11.23 -0.84
N THR A 48 13.85 -10.79 -1.50
CA THR A 48 13.87 -9.65 -2.42
C THR A 48 13.12 -8.50 -1.79
N VAL A 49 13.79 -7.37 -1.62
CA VAL A 49 13.26 -6.21 -0.89
C VAL A 49 13.45 -4.92 -1.67
N ALA A 50 12.55 -3.96 -1.46
CA ALA A 50 12.77 -2.60 -1.91
C ALA A 50 13.90 -1.97 -1.08
N ALA A 51 14.84 -1.31 -1.73
CA ALA A 51 16.01 -0.77 -1.07
C ALA A 51 16.47 0.55 -1.67
N SER A 52 17.22 1.30 -0.89
CA SER A 52 17.95 2.48 -1.34
C SER A 52 19.37 2.44 -0.81
N PHE A 53 20.27 3.09 -1.51
CA PHE A 53 21.64 3.34 -1.08
C PHE A 53 22.27 4.47 -1.88
N GLY A 54 23.27 5.11 -1.32
CA GLY A 54 24.12 6.08 -1.98
C GLY A 54 25.53 5.55 -2.22
N ALA A 55 26.38 6.34 -2.88
CA ALA A 55 27.78 5.97 -3.09
C ALA A 55 28.56 5.81 -1.76
N GLU A 56 28.17 6.57 -0.75
CA GLU A 56 28.74 6.53 0.61
C GLU A 56 28.44 5.24 1.36
N ASP A 57 27.41 4.51 0.94
CA ASP A 57 27.01 3.24 1.54
C ASP A 57 27.80 2.03 1.02
N ILE A 58 28.70 2.25 0.08
CA ILE A 58 29.54 1.21 -0.53
C ILE A 58 30.93 1.31 0.05
N SER A 59 31.44 0.19 0.55
CA SER A 59 32.77 0.10 1.15
C SER A 59 33.49 -1.20 0.76
N GLU A 60 34.79 -1.20 0.93
CA GLU A 60 35.60 -2.40 0.75
C GLU A 60 36.08 -2.92 2.13
N LYS A 61 35.87 -4.20 2.36
CA LYS A 61 36.31 -4.88 3.58
C LYS A 61 36.89 -6.24 3.24
N ASP A 62 38.12 -6.49 3.67
CA ASP A 62 38.85 -7.75 3.44
C ASP A 62 38.83 -8.20 1.96
N GLY A 63 38.92 -7.24 1.03
CA GLY A 63 38.93 -7.49 -0.41
C GLY A 63 37.56 -7.81 -1.01
N LYS A 64 36.47 -7.63 -0.25
CA LYS A 64 35.09 -7.74 -0.72
C LYS A 64 34.39 -6.39 -0.64
N THR A 65 33.54 -6.12 -1.61
CA THR A 65 32.65 -4.99 -1.54
C THR A 65 31.51 -5.30 -0.58
N GLU A 66 31.28 -4.42 0.37
CA GLU A 66 30.10 -4.41 1.24
C GLU A 66 29.20 -3.21 0.90
N ILE A 67 27.90 -3.38 1.03
CA ILE A 67 26.92 -2.35 0.82
C ILE A 67 25.96 -2.25 1.99
N THR A 68 25.68 -1.03 2.43
CA THR A 68 24.63 -0.75 3.41
C THR A 68 23.35 -0.36 2.68
N LEU A 69 22.34 -1.22 2.75
CA LEU A 69 21.02 -1.00 2.17
C LEU A 69 20.08 -0.45 3.23
N THR A 70 19.35 0.62 2.90
CA THR A 70 18.13 0.96 3.61
C THR A 70 17.01 0.13 3.01
N VAL A 71 16.33 -0.65 3.85
CA VAL A 71 15.29 -1.61 3.45
C VAL A 71 13.93 -1.03 3.73
N TYR A 72 13.00 -1.22 2.79
CA TYR A 72 11.64 -0.70 2.84
C TYR A 72 10.63 -1.82 2.65
N ASP A 73 9.45 -1.59 3.19
CA ASP A 73 8.25 -2.36 2.87
C ASP A 73 7.05 -1.41 2.77
N TYR A 74 5.90 -1.92 2.42
CA TYR A 74 4.66 -1.17 2.32
C TYR A 74 3.55 -1.93 3.03
N ASP A 75 2.57 -1.19 3.58
CA ASP A 75 1.43 -1.77 4.26
C ASP A 75 0.56 -2.55 3.29
N VAL A 76 0.16 -3.75 3.72
CA VAL A 76 -0.80 -4.58 3.01
C VAL A 76 -1.98 -4.89 3.90
N TYR A 77 -3.15 -5.07 3.30
CA TYR A 77 -4.42 -5.29 3.98
C TYR A 77 -5.04 -6.60 3.52
N ASP A 78 -5.71 -7.28 4.42
CA ASP A 78 -6.46 -8.50 4.10
C ASP A 78 -7.59 -8.19 3.10
N ILE A 79 -7.74 -9.04 2.09
CA ILE A 79 -8.75 -8.86 1.04
C ILE A 79 -10.17 -8.88 1.58
N VAL A 80 -10.44 -9.69 2.61
CA VAL A 80 -11.78 -9.78 3.21
C VAL A 80 -12.09 -8.51 3.98
N ASP A 81 -11.13 -8.00 4.74
CA ASP A 81 -11.29 -6.75 5.50
C ASP A 81 -11.57 -5.57 4.58
N ILE A 82 -10.84 -5.45 3.47
CA ILE A 82 -11.09 -4.39 2.48
C ILE A 82 -12.41 -4.60 1.76
N SER A 83 -12.78 -5.84 1.43
CA SER A 83 -14.05 -6.13 0.77
C SER A 83 -15.27 -5.76 1.63
N LEU A 84 -15.13 -5.85 2.94
CA LEU A 84 -16.18 -5.56 3.91
C LEU A 84 -16.11 -4.14 4.48
N LEU A 85 -15.08 -3.37 4.12
CA LEU A 85 -14.90 -2.00 4.60
C LEU A 85 -16.03 -1.10 4.11
N ALA A 86 -16.76 -0.47 5.02
CA ALA A 86 -17.93 0.34 4.74
C ALA A 86 -17.79 1.78 5.25
N VAL A 87 -18.67 2.65 4.77
CA VAL A 87 -18.78 4.02 5.30
C VAL A 87 -19.09 3.95 6.80
N GLY A 88 -18.33 4.71 7.59
CA GLY A 88 -18.39 4.72 9.05
C GLY A 88 -17.31 3.85 9.71
N ASP A 89 -16.68 2.93 8.98
CA ASP A 89 -15.54 2.17 9.47
C ASP A 89 -14.28 3.05 9.52
N THR A 90 -13.23 2.53 10.13
CA THR A 90 -11.92 3.16 10.17
C THR A 90 -10.90 2.26 9.47
N ILE A 91 -10.05 2.83 8.62
CA ILE A 91 -8.87 2.18 8.08
C ILE A 91 -7.62 2.91 8.58
N VAL A 92 -6.60 2.16 8.96
CA VAL A 92 -5.30 2.72 9.34
C VAL A 92 -4.41 2.79 8.10
N VAL A 93 -4.01 4.00 7.73
CA VAL A 93 -3.12 4.26 6.58
C VAL A 93 -1.92 5.05 7.07
N ASP A 94 -0.72 4.58 6.78
CA ASP A 94 0.54 5.17 7.25
C ASP A 94 0.54 5.45 8.77
N GLY A 95 0.01 4.51 9.55
CA GLY A 95 -0.09 4.62 11.00
C GLY A 95 -1.14 5.60 11.52
N LYS A 96 -2.00 6.14 10.66
CA LYS A 96 -3.04 7.12 11.01
C LYS A 96 -4.43 6.57 10.76
N ASP A 97 -5.33 6.84 11.68
CA ASP A 97 -6.74 6.51 11.54
C ASP A 97 -7.40 7.39 10.47
N MET A 98 -8.08 6.75 9.55
CA MET A 98 -8.92 7.40 8.55
C MET A 98 -10.33 6.83 8.63
N VAL A 99 -11.31 7.65 9.01
CA VAL A 99 -12.72 7.27 8.96
C VAL A 99 -13.19 7.26 7.51
N VAL A 100 -13.82 6.17 7.10
CA VAL A 100 -14.39 6.04 5.76
C VAL A 100 -15.65 6.90 5.67
N ALA A 101 -15.54 8.04 5.03
CA ALA A 101 -16.68 8.93 4.73
C ALA A 101 -17.30 8.62 3.38
N SER A 102 -16.51 8.11 2.43
CA SER A 102 -16.97 7.67 1.12
C SER A 102 -16.11 6.51 0.61
N ARG A 103 -16.71 5.68 -0.23
CA ARG A 103 -16.03 4.56 -0.91
C ARG A 103 -16.55 4.46 -2.35
N GLU A 104 -15.63 4.28 -3.29
CA GLU A 104 -15.93 3.97 -4.68
C GLU A 104 -15.04 2.82 -5.14
N ASP A 105 -15.65 1.82 -5.77
CA ASP A 105 -14.93 0.68 -6.34
C ASP A 105 -14.99 0.80 -7.86
N LYS A 106 -13.86 1.06 -8.49
CA LYS A 106 -13.78 1.28 -9.94
C LYS A 106 -12.40 0.93 -10.50
N ASP A 107 -12.39 0.30 -11.66
CA ASP A 107 -11.19 -0.01 -12.45
C ASP A 107 -10.09 -0.74 -11.65
N GLY A 108 -10.48 -1.61 -10.71
CA GLY A 108 -9.55 -2.37 -9.87
C GLY A 108 -9.06 -1.62 -8.63
N PHE A 109 -9.56 -0.40 -8.40
CA PHE A 109 -9.26 0.40 -7.21
C PHE A 109 -10.43 0.46 -6.25
N VAL A 110 -10.11 0.50 -4.96
CA VAL A 110 -11.00 0.90 -3.89
C VAL A 110 -10.56 2.29 -3.43
N THR A 111 -11.35 3.29 -3.80
CA THR A 111 -11.07 4.70 -3.50
C THR A 111 -11.83 5.12 -2.25
N ILE A 112 -11.11 5.53 -1.23
CA ILE A 112 -11.63 5.98 0.05
C ILE A 112 -11.46 7.50 0.15
N ASN A 113 -12.54 8.19 0.54
CA ASN A 113 -12.56 9.64 0.76
C ASN A 113 -12.05 10.46 -0.43
N GLY A 114 -12.41 10.05 -1.64
CA GLY A 114 -12.02 10.73 -2.87
C GLY A 114 -10.59 10.46 -3.34
N GLY A 115 -9.90 9.49 -2.72
CA GLY A 115 -8.57 9.08 -3.11
C GLY A 115 -7.46 10.02 -2.67
N LEU A 116 -6.24 9.72 -3.10
CA LEU A 116 -5.02 10.43 -2.71
C LEU A 116 -5.10 11.95 -2.97
N GLU A 117 -5.66 12.35 -4.10
CA GLU A 117 -5.75 13.77 -4.48
C GLU A 117 -6.64 14.60 -3.54
N GLN A 118 -7.56 13.96 -2.83
CA GLN A 118 -8.48 14.62 -1.89
C GLN A 118 -8.13 14.34 -0.42
N GLY A 119 -6.94 13.79 -0.16
CA GLY A 119 -6.50 13.45 1.18
C GLY A 119 -7.06 12.12 1.71
N GLY A 120 -7.66 11.33 0.83
CA GLY A 120 -8.05 9.96 1.07
C GLY A 120 -6.98 8.96 0.66
N VAL A 121 -7.38 7.76 0.29
CA VAL A 121 -6.49 6.70 -0.16
C VAL A 121 -7.09 5.92 -1.32
N ASP A 122 -6.26 5.53 -2.26
CA ASP A 122 -6.57 4.58 -3.31
C ASP A 122 -5.88 3.26 -2.99
N LEU A 123 -6.67 2.19 -2.91
CA LEU A 123 -6.19 0.85 -2.64
C LEU A 123 -6.35 0.00 -3.91
N THR A 124 -5.37 -0.82 -4.19
CA THR A 124 -5.43 -1.82 -5.26
C THR A 124 -4.87 -3.15 -4.78
N SER A 125 -5.14 -4.21 -5.50
CA SER A 125 -4.59 -5.53 -5.20
C SER A 125 -3.68 -5.99 -6.32
N ASP A 126 -2.70 -6.78 -5.96
CA ASP A 126 -1.91 -7.58 -6.88
C ASP A 126 -2.40 -9.05 -6.88
N ASP A 127 -1.68 -9.90 -7.62
CA ASP A 127 -2.00 -11.33 -7.71
C ASP A 127 -1.77 -12.09 -6.39
N SER A 128 -1.17 -11.45 -5.38
CA SER A 128 -0.96 -12.07 -4.07
C SER A 128 -2.20 -12.12 -3.18
N GLY A 129 -3.28 -11.43 -3.58
CA GLY A 129 -4.55 -11.43 -2.86
C GLY A 129 -4.59 -10.50 -1.65
N VAL A 130 -3.70 -9.52 -1.59
CA VAL A 130 -3.71 -8.43 -0.60
C VAL A 130 -3.96 -7.10 -1.28
N TYR A 131 -4.52 -6.15 -0.53
CA TYR A 131 -4.62 -4.75 -0.96
C TYR A 131 -3.46 -3.94 -0.41
N TYR A 132 -3.05 -2.92 -1.13
CA TYR A 132 -2.06 -1.93 -0.69
C TYR A 132 -2.44 -0.53 -1.17
N ALA A 133 -1.96 0.48 -0.44
CA ALA A 133 -2.16 1.88 -0.80
C ALA A 133 -1.25 2.28 -1.96
N VAL A 134 -1.83 2.98 -2.93
CA VAL A 134 -1.12 3.49 -4.11
C VAL A 134 -0.79 4.96 -3.87
N GLY A 135 0.45 5.33 -4.08
CA GLY A 135 0.93 6.70 -4.08
C GLY A 135 0.79 7.38 -5.44
N MET A 136 1.49 8.49 -5.61
CA MET A 136 1.59 9.16 -6.90
C MET A 136 2.27 8.24 -7.93
N ASP A 137 1.85 8.36 -9.18
CA ASP A 137 2.39 7.58 -10.31
C ASP A 137 2.29 6.05 -10.10
N ASP A 138 1.22 5.61 -9.45
CA ASP A 138 0.96 4.20 -9.10
C ASP A 138 2.06 3.54 -8.25
N ALA A 139 2.94 4.34 -7.64
CA ALA A 139 3.98 3.84 -6.76
C ALA A 139 3.39 3.30 -5.45
N LYS A 140 4.05 2.29 -4.87
CA LYS A 140 3.71 1.83 -3.52
C LYS A 140 4.14 2.86 -2.48
N SER A 141 3.37 2.96 -1.39
CA SER A 141 3.70 3.83 -0.26
C SER A 141 4.70 3.12 0.66
N TYR A 142 5.99 3.24 0.35
CA TYR A 142 7.06 2.61 1.12
C TYR A 142 7.33 3.33 2.43
N HIS A 143 7.63 2.54 3.47
CA HIS A 143 8.19 3.01 4.74
C HIS A 143 9.48 2.27 5.06
N GLU A 144 10.41 2.95 5.72
CA GLU A 144 11.69 2.39 6.12
C GLU A 144 11.55 1.39 7.25
N LEU A 145 12.13 0.20 7.09
CA LEU A 145 12.22 -0.82 8.13
C LEU A 145 13.53 -0.74 8.92
N GLY A 146 14.61 -0.33 8.28
CA GLY A 146 15.93 -0.25 8.86
C GLY A 146 17.04 -0.43 7.83
N LYS A 147 18.25 -0.62 8.31
CA LYS A 147 19.46 -0.77 7.48
C LYS A 147 20.11 -2.12 7.71
N ILE A 148 20.68 -2.68 6.64
CA ILE A 148 21.46 -3.90 6.67
C ILE A 148 22.74 -3.71 5.86
N THR A 149 23.87 -4.16 6.38
CA THR A 149 25.14 -4.21 5.65
C THR A 149 25.40 -5.64 5.23
N VAL A 150 25.56 -5.87 3.93
CA VAL A 150 25.77 -7.18 3.35
C VAL A 150 26.95 -7.15 2.37
N PRO A 151 27.72 -8.25 2.27
CA PRO A 151 28.70 -8.38 1.20
C PRO A 151 28.00 -8.53 -0.15
N VAL A 152 28.63 -8.03 -1.19
CA VAL A 152 28.19 -8.23 -2.57
C VAL A 152 28.76 -9.57 -3.07
N ALA A 153 27.88 -10.42 -3.58
CA ALA A 153 28.27 -11.76 -4.05
C ALA A 153 29.22 -11.67 -5.26
N GLU A 154 30.06 -12.68 -5.43
CA GLU A 154 31.03 -12.74 -6.54
C GLU A 154 30.32 -12.71 -7.91
N GLY A 155 29.18 -13.36 -8.05
CA GLY A 155 28.39 -13.38 -9.28
C GLY A 155 27.32 -12.29 -9.38
N PHE A 156 27.45 -11.21 -8.58
CA PHE A 156 26.49 -10.11 -8.56
C PHE A 156 26.24 -9.50 -9.94
N VAL A 157 24.99 -9.17 -10.21
CA VAL A 157 24.58 -8.39 -11.38
C VAL A 157 23.54 -7.34 -11.00
N LEU A 158 23.71 -6.14 -11.53
CA LEU A 158 22.66 -5.12 -11.60
C LEU A 158 22.03 -5.19 -12.98
N THR A 159 20.70 -5.37 -13.05
CA THR A 159 19.92 -5.17 -14.26
C THR A 159 19.23 -3.80 -14.17
N ASP A 160 19.51 -2.95 -15.12
CA ASP A 160 19.08 -1.56 -15.12
C ASP A 160 18.09 -1.29 -16.25
N ASN A 161 16.86 -0.97 -15.88
CA ASN A 161 15.78 -0.54 -16.76
C ASN A 161 15.33 0.90 -16.44
N SER A 162 16.18 1.70 -15.77
CA SER A 162 15.83 3.07 -15.42
C SER A 162 15.76 4.01 -16.63
N ASP A 163 16.42 3.66 -17.71
CA ASP A 163 16.34 4.35 -19.00
C ASP A 163 15.53 3.50 -20.01
N PRO A 164 14.31 3.93 -20.38
CA PRO A 164 13.49 3.17 -21.35
C PRO A 164 14.11 3.06 -22.76
N GLU A 165 15.03 3.95 -23.11
CA GLU A 165 15.74 3.92 -24.40
C GLU A 165 16.85 2.85 -24.41
N HIS A 166 17.33 2.45 -23.24
CA HIS A 166 18.39 1.46 -23.06
C HIS A 166 17.95 0.39 -22.05
N PRO A 167 16.97 -0.46 -22.40
CA PRO A 167 16.47 -1.49 -21.48
C PRO A 167 17.49 -2.62 -21.29
N ASP A 168 17.37 -3.29 -20.14
CA ASP A 168 18.13 -4.48 -19.77
C ASP A 168 19.67 -4.30 -19.77
N GLU A 169 20.14 -3.08 -19.52
CA GLU A 169 21.56 -2.87 -19.29
C GLU A 169 22.02 -3.61 -18.02
N THR A 170 23.20 -4.21 -18.10
CA THR A 170 23.76 -4.95 -16.97
C THR A 170 25.08 -4.32 -16.52
N TYR A 171 25.27 -4.28 -15.20
CA TYR A 171 26.46 -3.71 -14.58
C TYR A 171 27.01 -4.64 -13.50
N ALA A 172 28.31 -4.54 -13.27
CA ALA A 172 29.02 -5.25 -12.24
C ALA A 172 29.15 -4.43 -10.95
N THR A 173 29.65 -5.07 -9.90
CA THR A 173 29.91 -4.44 -8.60
C THR A 173 30.72 -3.15 -8.71
N SER A 174 31.74 -3.10 -9.57
CA SER A 174 32.60 -1.94 -9.76
C SER A 174 31.88 -0.69 -10.30
N ASP A 175 30.71 -0.85 -10.89
CA ASP A 175 29.92 0.26 -11.46
C ASP A 175 28.98 0.91 -10.44
N LEU A 176 28.71 0.24 -9.30
CA LEU A 176 27.68 0.65 -8.36
C LEU A 176 27.90 2.04 -7.76
N ALA A 177 29.11 2.37 -7.35
CA ALA A 177 29.41 3.66 -6.73
C ALA A 177 29.16 4.83 -7.70
N LYS A 178 29.56 4.66 -8.97
CA LYS A 178 29.31 5.64 -10.02
C LYS A 178 27.80 5.82 -10.27
N LEU A 179 27.09 4.71 -10.47
CA LEU A 179 25.66 4.72 -10.76
C LEU A 179 24.83 5.28 -9.59
N ALA A 180 25.25 5.04 -8.35
CA ALA A 180 24.60 5.59 -7.17
C ALA A 180 24.74 7.11 -7.05
N GLY A 181 25.79 7.68 -7.62
CA GLY A 181 26.03 9.14 -7.65
C GLY A 181 25.45 9.85 -8.86
N GLU A 182 24.83 9.14 -9.79
CA GLU A 182 24.35 9.69 -11.06
C GLU A 182 22.83 9.55 -11.22
N GLY A 183 22.21 10.51 -11.90
CA GLY A 183 20.79 10.47 -12.26
C GLY A 183 19.85 10.33 -11.06
N VAL A 184 18.88 9.44 -11.17
CA VAL A 184 17.88 9.19 -10.12
C VAL A 184 18.40 8.33 -8.96
N GLY A 185 19.59 7.76 -9.08
CA GLY A 185 20.19 6.88 -8.10
C GLY A 185 19.39 5.60 -7.84
N PHE A 186 19.50 5.09 -6.62
CA PHE A 186 18.79 3.90 -6.15
C PHE A 186 17.87 4.26 -4.99
N THR A 187 16.57 4.16 -5.23
CA THR A 187 15.51 4.52 -4.28
C THR A 187 14.54 3.36 -4.06
N ALA A 188 13.74 3.42 -3.01
CA ALA A 188 12.72 2.40 -2.74
C ALA A 188 11.78 2.17 -3.93
N ASN A 189 11.43 3.24 -4.67
CA ASN A 189 10.48 3.16 -5.77
C ASN A 189 11.06 2.56 -7.06
N ASN A 190 12.37 2.54 -7.21
CA ASN A 190 12.99 2.04 -8.44
C ASN A 190 13.90 0.82 -8.24
N THR A 191 14.20 0.42 -7.00
CA THR A 191 15.24 -0.57 -6.73
C THR A 191 14.72 -1.74 -5.92
N LEU A 192 14.91 -2.96 -6.45
CA LEU A 192 14.76 -4.22 -5.72
C LEU A 192 16.13 -4.87 -5.53
N ALA A 193 16.40 -5.26 -4.30
CA ALA A 193 17.60 -5.97 -3.92
C ALA A 193 17.27 -7.43 -3.57
N THR A 194 17.94 -8.38 -4.21
CA THR A 194 17.83 -9.79 -3.88
C THR A 194 19.05 -10.21 -3.05
N ILE A 195 18.75 -10.70 -1.86
CA ILE A 195 19.75 -11.22 -0.91
C ILE A 195 19.55 -12.72 -0.84
N GLU A 196 20.62 -13.45 -1.00
CA GLU A 196 20.66 -14.91 -0.90
C GLU A 196 21.84 -15.31 -0.02
N HIS A 197 21.57 -16.16 0.96
CA HIS A 197 22.58 -16.61 1.93
C HIS A 197 23.35 -15.46 2.62
N GLY A 198 22.65 -14.32 2.80
CA GLY A 198 23.22 -13.14 3.43
C GLY A 198 24.12 -12.28 2.53
N GLU A 199 24.18 -12.55 1.23
CA GLU A 199 24.93 -11.78 0.25
C GLU A 199 23.98 -11.12 -0.77
N LEU A 200 24.33 -9.92 -1.22
CA LEU A 200 23.59 -9.25 -2.31
C LEU A 200 23.95 -9.90 -3.65
N THR A 201 23.00 -10.58 -4.27
CA THR A 201 23.19 -11.30 -5.53
C THR A 201 22.71 -10.55 -6.74
N VAL A 202 21.62 -9.81 -6.60
CA VAL A 202 20.99 -9.07 -7.71
C VAL A 202 20.48 -7.72 -7.22
N LEU A 203 20.68 -6.69 -8.03
CA LEU A 203 19.89 -5.46 -8.02
C LEU A 203 19.11 -5.35 -9.32
N ALA A 204 17.86 -4.98 -9.22
CA ALA A 204 17.02 -4.60 -10.35
C ALA A 204 16.57 -3.16 -10.17
N ARG A 205 16.92 -2.30 -11.13
CA ARG A 205 16.47 -0.90 -11.14
C ARG A 205 15.49 -0.68 -12.29
N SER A 206 14.37 -0.05 -11.97
CA SER A 206 13.29 0.21 -12.92
C SER A 206 13.16 1.71 -13.19
N TYR A 207 12.54 2.02 -14.33
CA TYR A 207 12.10 3.38 -14.64
C TYR A 207 11.03 3.82 -13.63
N THR A 208 11.15 5.07 -13.20
CA THR A 208 10.10 5.79 -12.48
C THR A 208 9.76 7.04 -13.28
N PRO A 209 8.48 7.27 -13.60
CA PRO A 209 8.03 8.43 -14.39
C PRO A 209 8.30 9.76 -13.71
#